data_6ae5c431174997b2274c0d0a7bd06e0c
#
_entry.id   6ae5c431174997b2274c0d0a7bd06e0c
#
_cell.length_a   1.000
_cell.length_b   1.000
_cell.length_c   1.000
_cell.angle_alpha   90.00
_cell.angle_beta   90.00
_cell.angle_gamma   90.00
#
_symmetry.space_group_name_H-M   'P 1'
#
loop_
_entity.id
_entity.type
_entity.pdbx_description
1 polymer ?
#
loop_
_entity_poly.entity_id
_entity_poly.type
_entity_poly.pdbx_seq_one_letter_code
_entity_poly.pdbx_strand_id
1 'polypeptide(L)'
;MSLRDRLHDDMTAAMRSREVLRRDTLRMAWSSVYALEKRDHAQLSDDATLAVLVREVKTRRESVEAYRKGGRQDLAAKEEAEIGIIAAYLPQPLTEDELHALIADAIAATGAMSARDLGRVMGRLAGPTRGRADGKHVSGLVAQALAAADLTAHDAAPHGGGSAGSAGGPPAG
;
A
#
# COMPACT_ATOMS: atom_id res chain seq x y z
N MET A 1 20.34 17.09 2.69
CA MET A 1 20.80 15.75 3.16
C MET A 1 19.81 14.74 2.63
N SER A 2 20.27 13.78 1.85
CA SER A 2 19.39 12.74 1.29
C SER A 2 18.89 11.79 2.39
N LEU A 3 17.78 11.06 2.12
CA LEU A 3 17.28 10.03 3.04
C LEU A 3 18.34 8.94 3.28
N ARG A 4 19.08 8.61 2.22
CA ARG A 4 20.21 7.69 2.26
C ARG A 4 21.31 8.16 3.23
N ASP A 5 21.72 9.41 3.12
CA ASP A 5 22.79 9.96 3.96
C ASP A 5 22.36 10.05 5.42
N ARG A 6 21.11 10.47 5.66
CA ARG A 6 20.51 10.47 7.00
C ARG A 6 20.52 9.06 7.63
N LEU A 7 20.15 8.02 6.87
CA LEU A 7 20.18 6.64 7.36
C LEU A 7 21.60 6.21 7.74
N HIS A 8 22.59 6.54 6.92
CA HIS A 8 23.99 6.22 7.16
C HIS A 8 24.55 6.93 8.38
N ASP A 9 24.27 8.22 8.51
CA ASP A 9 24.76 9.04 9.63
C ASP A 9 24.14 8.58 10.96
N ASP A 10 22.83 8.30 10.97
CA ASP A 10 22.14 7.80 12.14
C ASP A 10 22.63 6.39 12.53
N MET A 11 22.93 5.52 11.57
CA MET A 11 23.57 4.22 11.82
C MET A 11 24.93 4.43 12.50
N THR A 12 25.74 5.34 11.98
CA THR A 12 27.06 5.64 12.54
C THR A 12 26.94 6.22 13.95
N ALA A 13 25.97 7.10 14.19
CA ALA A 13 25.68 7.65 15.53
C ALA A 13 25.24 6.54 16.50
N ALA A 14 24.37 5.63 16.08
CA ALA A 14 23.91 4.51 16.91
C ALA A 14 25.03 3.52 17.27
N MET A 15 26.03 3.38 16.40
CA MET A 15 27.24 2.61 16.72
C MET A 15 28.05 3.23 17.88
N ARG A 16 28.03 4.55 18.03
CA ARG A 16 28.76 5.28 19.07
C ARG A 16 27.99 5.35 20.38
N SER A 17 26.66 5.49 20.32
CA SER A 17 25.78 5.63 21.50
C SER A 17 25.52 4.31 22.25
N ARG A 18 25.97 3.17 21.74
CA ARG A 18 25.73 1.83 22.29
C ARG A 18 24.25 1.41 22.33
N GLU A 19 23.39 2.04 21.57
CA GLU A 19 21.99 1.67 21.38
C GLU A 19 21.90 0.42 20.50
N VAL A 20 22.07 -0.75 21.10
CA VAL A 20 22.25 -2.03 20.37
C VAL A 20 21.13 -2.28 19.36
N LEU A 21 19.88 -2.19 19.79
CA LEU A 21 18.73 -2.45 18.91
C LEU A 21 18.69 -1.46 17.74
N ARG A 22 18.83 -0.16 18.01
CA ARG A 22 18.85 0.86 16.98
C ARG A 22 19.99 0.67 15.99
N ARG A 23 21.19 0.41 16.51
CA ARG A 23 22.39 0.13 15.69
C ARG A 23 22.16 -1.05 14.75
N ASP A 24 21.67 -2.17 15.27
CA ASP A 24 21.52 -3.40 14.50
C ASP A 24 20.40 -3.26 13.46
N THR A 25 19.30 -2.62 13.81
CA THR A 25 18.20 -2.32 12.89
C THR A 25 18.65 -1.41 11.74
N LEU A 26 19.32 -0.29 12.05
CA LEU A 26 19.79 0.64 11.02
C LEU A 26 20.90 0.02 10.15
N ARG A 27 21.76 -0.82 10.73
CA ARG A 27 22.79 -1.53 9.98
C ARG A 27 22.17 -2.52 8.99
N MET A 28 21.11 -3.23 9.35
CA MET A 28 20.39 -4.12 8.42
C MET A 28 19.73 -3.33 7.30
N ALA A 29 19.01 -2.26 7.63
CA ALA A 29 18.39 -1.38 6.64
C ALA A 29 19.44 -0.77 5.68
N TRP A 30 20.56 -0.28 6.21
CA TRP A 30 21.67 0.21 5.41
C TRP A 30 22.26 -0.86 4.50
N SER A 31 22.43 -2.10 5.00
CA SER A 31 22.94 -3.21 4.18
C SER A 31 22.03 -3.49 2.98
N SER A 32 20.72 -3.37 3.13
CA SER A 32 19.76 -3.54 2.04
C SER A 32 19.89 -2.42 1.00
N VAL A 33 20.06 -1.17 1.44
CA VAL A 33 20.32 -0.01 0.55
C VAL A 33 21.63 -0.23 -0.21
N TYR A 34 22.71 -0.53 0.51
CA TYR A 34 24.03 -0.71 -0.06
C TYR A 34 24.11 -1.88 -1.05
N ALA A 35 23.38 -2.98 -0.79
CA ALA A 35 23.31 -4.11 -1.71
C ALA A 35 22.72 -3.73 -3.06
N LEU A 36 21.68 -2.89 -3.08
CA LEU A 36 21.08 -2.37 -4.31
C LEU A 36 22.03 -1.40 -5.04
N GLU A 37 22.67 -0.50 -4.32
CA GLU A 37 23.68 0.41 -4.89
C GLU A 37 24.80 -0.34 -5.58
N LYS A 38 25.29 -1.41 -4.94
CA LYS A 38 26.33 -2.28 -5.52
C LYS A 38 25.85 -2.99 -6.78
N ARG A 39 24.62 -3.48 -6.77
CA ARG A 39 24.04 -4.19 -7.93
C ARG A 39 23.87 -3.24 -9.11
N ASP A 40 23.34 -2.02 -8.85
CA ASP A 40 22.97 -1.06 -9.86
C ASP A 40 24.12 -0.10 -10.22
N HIS A 41 25.28 -0.24 -9.56
CA HIS A 41 26.47 0.63 -9.70
C HIS A 41 26.16 2.12 -9.60
N ALA A 42 25.16 2.50 -8.79
CA ALA A 42 24.70 3.88 -8.61
C ALA A 42 24.17 4.10 -7.19
N GLN A 43 24.29 5.32 -6.69
CA GLN A 43 23.62 5.71 -5.45
C GLN A 43 22.11 5.72 -5.63
N LEU A 44 21.38 5.24 -4.61
CA LEU A 44 19.92 5.28 -4.62
C LEU A 44 19.41 6.70 -4.40
N SER A 45 18.38 7.07 -5.17
CA SER A 45 17.57 8.26 -4.90
C SER A 45 16.79 8.12 -3.59
N ASP A 46 16.24 9.23 -3.08
CA ASP A 46 15.38 9.22 -1.90
C ASP A 46 14.16 8.31 -2.09
N ASP A 47 13.54 8.33 -3.26
CA ASP A 47 12.41 7.45 -3.59
C ASP A 47 12.80 5.96 -3.59
N ALA A 48 13.96 5.63 -4.13
CA ALA A 48 14.45 4.25 -4.14
C ALA A 48 14.84 3.81 -2.73
N THR A 49 15.48 4.67 -1.94
CA THR A 49 15.82 4.42 -0.53
C THR A 49 14.54 4.23 0.28
N LEU A 50 13.53 5.09 0.09
CA LEU A 50 12.22 4.95 0.73
C LEU A 50 11.56 3.60 0.40
N ALA A 51 11.62 3.17 -0.87
CA ALA A 51 11.07 1.88 -1.27
C ALA A 51 11.75 0.70 -0.55
N VAL A 52 13.06 0.78 -0.33
CA VAL A 52 13.79 -0.22 0.47
C VAL A 52 13.28 -0.24 1.91
N LEU A 53 13.18 0.93 2.56
CA LEU A 53 12.72 1.03 3.95
C LEU A 53 11.28 0.54 4.13
N VAL A 54 10.39 0.84 3.18
CA VAL A 54 9.02 0.32 3.17
C VAL A 54 9.02 -1.21 3.11
N ARG A 55 9.87 -1.80 2.28
CA ARG A 55 10.01 -3.26 2.19
C ARG A 55 10.54 -3.87 3.49
N GLU A 56 11.53 -3.23 4.12
CA GLU A 56 12.06 -3.65 5.42
C GLU A 56 10.96 -3.68 6.50
N VAL A 57 10.11 -2.65 6.55
CA VAL A 57 8.96 -2.61 7.47
C VAL A 57 7.96 -3.72 7.15
N LYS A 58 7.65 -3.93 5.86
CA LYS A 58 6.70 -4.98 5.45
C LYS A 58 7.18 -6.37 5.90
N THR A 59 8.43 -6.72 5.64
CA THR A 59 9.01 -8.01 6.03
C THR A 59 8.94 -8.21 7.55
N ARG A 60 9.22 -7.16 8.34
CA ARG A 60 9.11 -7.24 9.80
C ARG A 60 7.68 -7.40 10.29
N ARG A 61 6.70 -6.76 9.65
CA ARG A 61 5.29 -6.97 9.96
C ARG A 61 4.86 -8.42 9.71
N GLU A 62 5.31 -9.02 8.60
CA GLU A 62 5.07 -10.43 8.32
C GLU A 62 5.72 -11.34 9.38
N SER A 63 6.93 -10.99 9.85
CA SER A 63 7.60 -11.67 10.96
C SER A 63 6.82 -11.55 12.28
N VAL A 64 6.31 -10.35 12.61
CA VAL A 64 5.46 -10.13 13.79
C VAL A 64 4.24 -11.06 13.77
N GLU A 65 3.54 -11.12 12.64
CA GLU A 65 2.38 -12.01 12.50
C GLU A 65 2.75 -13.49 12.68
N ALA A 66 3.86 -13.92 12.08
CA ALA A 66 4.35 -15.29 12.18
C ALA A 66 4.75 -15.63 13.63
N TYR A 67 5.47 -14.75 14.32
CA TYR A 67 5.88 -14.95 15.71
C TYR A 67 4.67 -14.96 16.65
N ARG A 68 3.70 -14.10 16.45
CA ARG A 68 2.45 -14.10 17.24
C ARG A 68 1.69 -15.42 17.07
N LYS A 69 1.55 -15.93 15.84
CA LYS A 69 0.93 -17.23 15.56
C LYS A 69 1.70 -18.38 16.20
N GLY A 70 3.03 -18.29 16.26
CA GLY A 70 3.91 -19.26 16.91
C GLY A 70 4.04 -19.10 18.44
N GLY A 71 3.28 -18.19 19.08
CA GLY A 71 3.34 -17.95 20.51
C GLY A 71 4.61 -17.24 21.01
N ARG A 72 5.45 -16.73 20.10
CA ARG A 72 6.72 -16.06 20.41
C ARG A 72 6.54 -14.56 20.54
N GLN A 73 5.84 -14.13 21.59
CA GLN A 73 5.57 -12.71 21.85
C GLN A 73 6.85 -11.88 22.08
N ASP A 74 7.89 -12.50 22.63
CA ASP A 74 9.22 -11.91 22.81
C ASP A 74 9.84 -11.46 21.48
N LEU A 75 9.78 -12.32 20.46
CA LEU A 75 10.29 -12.01 19.12
C LEU A 75 9.39 -11.03 18.38
N ALA A 76 8.08 -11.15 18.52
CA ALA A 76 7.13 -10.20 17.94
C ALA A 76 7.38 -8.77 18.46
N ALA A 77 7.56 -8.60 19.78
CA ALA A 77 7.84 -7.30 20.38
C ALA A 77 9.18 -6.70 19.89
N LYS A 78 10.18 -7.54 19.65
CA LYS A 78 11.46 -7.09 19.09
C LYS A 78 11.27 -6.54 17.66
N GLU A 79 10.59 -7.28 16.79
CA GLU A 79 10.31 -6.83 15.42
C GLU A 79 9.49 -5.52 15.41
N GLU A 80 8.50 -5.38 16.31
CA GLU A 80 7.72 -4.15 16.46
C GLU A 80 8.59 -2.94 16.86
N ALA A 81 9.54 -3.15 17.78
CA ALA A 81 10.48 -2.11 18.16
C ALA A 81 11.40 -1.71 16.98
N GLU A 82 11.85 -2.67 16.18
CA GLU A 82 12.63 -2.43 14.96
C GLU A 82 11.81 -1.68 13.90
N ILE A 83 10.53 -2.02 13.71
CA ILE A 83 9.60 -1.27 12.86
C ILE A 83 9.53 0.20 13.30
N GLY A 84 9.40 0.46 14.61
CA GLY A 84 9.37 1.82 15.15
C GLY A 84 10.61 2.63 14.78
N ILE A 85 11.79 2.02 14.80
CA ILE A 85 13.04 2.66 14.41
C ILE A 85 13.05 3.04 12.92
N ILE A 86 12.61 2.15 12.03
CA ILE A 86 12.59 2.39 10.59
C ILE A 86 11.47 3.38 10.22
N ALA A 87 10.32 3.32 10.90
CA ALA A 87 9.19 4.20 10.66
C ALA A 87 9.53 5.70 10.83
N ALA A 88 10.55 6.05 11.62
CA ALA A 88 11.04 7.41 11.77
C ALA A 88 11.63 8.01 10.46
N TYR A 89 11.91 7.17 9.47
CA TYR A 89 12.41 7.57 8.14
C TYR A 89 11.31 7.61 7.10
N LEU A 90 10.13 7.07 7.40
CA LEU A 90 8.99 7.05 6.49
C LEU A 90 8.19 8.35 6.61
N PRO A 91 7.50 8.78 5.56
CA PRO A 91 6.57 9.90 5.66
C PRO A 91 5.42 9.56 6.62
N GLN A 92 4.74 10.59 7.12
CA GLN A 92 3.60 10.40 8.03
C GLN A 92 2.55 9.48 7.40
N PRO A 93 2.04 8.50 8.15
CA PRO A 93 0.96 7.65 7.68
C PRO A 93 -0.26 8.48 7.26
N LEU A 94 -0.97 7.99 6.25
CA LEU A 94 -2.29 8.53 5.90
C LEU A 94 -3.30 8.14 6.97
N THR A 95 -4.18 9.07 7.31
CA THR A 95 -5.40 8.74 8.04
C THR A 95 -6.37 7.98 7.14
N GLU A 96 -7.35 7.27 7.73
CA GLU A 96 -8.38 6.57 6.94
C GLU A 96 -9.17 7.55 6.06
N ASP A 97 -9.49 8.74 6.57
CA ASP A 97 -10.21 9.77 5.80
C ASP A 97 -9.39 10.28 4.60
N GLU A 98 -8.09 10.55 4.81
CA GLU A 98 -7.18 10.93 3.72
C GLU A 98 -7.05 9.81 2.68
N LEU A 99 -6.99 8.56 3.13
CA LEU A 99 -6.88 7.41 2.25
C LEU A 99 -8.16 7.22 1.43
N HIS A 100 -9.33 7.32 2.04
CA HIS A 100 -10.61 7.28 1.34
C HIS A 100 -10.77 8.40 0.31
N ALA A 101 -10.35 9.63 0.66
CA ALA A 101 -10.35 10.75 -0.28
C ALA A 101 -9.44 10.49 -1.49
N LEU A 102 -8.21 10.02 -1.26
CA LEU A 102 -7.27 9.66 -2.32
C LEU A 102 -7.80 8.55 -3.24
N ILE A 103 -8.48 7.56 -2.67
CA ILE A 103 -9.09 6.47 -3.44
C ILE A 103 -10.22 6.99 -4.31
N ALA A 104 -11.12 7.83 -3.76
CA ALA A 104 -12.20 8.42 -4.51
C ALA A 104 -11.68 9.28 -5.68
N ASP A 105 -10.67 10.11 -5.45
CA ASP A 105 -10.02 10.92 -6.48
C ASP A 105 -9.36 10.05 -7.56
N ALA A 106 -8.71 8.96 -7.17
CA ALA A 106 -8.08 8.05 -8.11
C ALA A 106 -9.09 7.29 -8.98
N ILE A 107 -10.22 6.86 -8.41
CA ILE A 107 -11.33 6.22 -9.13
C ILE A 107 -11.93 7.23 -10.12
N ALA A 108 -12.24 8.44 -9.69
CA ALA A 108 -12.78 9.49 -10.56
C ALA A 108 -11.83 9.84 -11.71
N ALA A 109 -10.54 10.04 -11.41
CA ALA A 109 -9.52 10.41 -12.40
C ALA A 109 -9.20 9.29 -13.41
N THR A 110 -9.41 8.03 -13.04
CA THR A 110 -9.22 6.89 -13.95
C THR A 110 -10.48 6.48 -14.69
N GLY A 111 -11.64 6.99 -14.29
CA GLY A 111 -12.93 6.54 -14.81
C GLY A 111 -13.21 5.07 -14.53
N ALA A 112 -12.67 4.54 -13.42
CA ALA A 112 -12.82 3.14 -13.05
C ALA A 112 -14.26 2.84 -12.62
N MET A 113 -14.84 1.76 -13.15
CA MET A 113 -16.23 1.40 -12.91
C MET A 113 -16.41 -0.03 -12.38
N SER A 114 -15.38 -0.85 -12.39
CA SER A 114 -15.47 -2.26 -12.01
C SER A 114 -14.17 -2.80 -11.41
N ALA A 115 -14.22 -3.98 -10.82
CA ALA A 115 -13.07 -4.69 -10.27
C ALA A 115 -11.91 -4.89 -11.28
N ARG A 116 -12.19 -4.90 -12.59
CA ARG A 116 -11.18 -5.01 -13.66
C ARG A 116 -10.25 -3.80 -13.72
N ASP A 117 -10.69 -2.68 -13.18
CA ASP A 117 -9.95 -1.42 -13.17
C ASP A 117 -9.01 -1.28 -11.97
N LEU A 118 -9.00 -2.26 -11.03
CA LEU A 118 -8.21 -2.24 -9.81
C LEU A 118 -6.74 -1.87 -10.07
N GLY A 119 -6.10 -2.52 -11.05
CA GLY A 119 -4.69 -2.26 -11.37
C GLY A 119 -4.43 -0.82 -11.82
N ARG A 120 -5.34 -0.22 -12.57
CA ARG A 120 -5.25 1.17 -13.05
C ARG A 120 -5.37 2.17 -11.91
N VAL A 121 -6.31 1.94 -10.99
CA VAL A 121 -6.48 2.75 -9.78
C VAL A 121 -5.28 2.61 -8.86
N MET A 122 -4.80 1.38 -8.62
CA MET A 122 -3.62 1.12 -7.80
C MET A 122 -2.35 1.76 -8.38
N GLY A 123 -2.19 1.76 -9.70
CA GLY A 123 -1.08 2.46 -10.37
C GLY A 123 -1.05 3.96 -10.06
N ARG A 124 -2.22 4.60 -10.02
CA ARG A 124 -2.34 6.02 -9.66
C ARG A 124 -2.07 6.30 -8.18
N LEU A 125 -2.45 5.37 -7.31
CA LEU A 125 -2.25 5.48 -5.86
C LEU A 125 -0.83 5.16 -5.41
N ALA A 126 -0.03 4.46 -6.22
CA ALA A 126 1.28 3.96 -5.83
C ALA A 126 2.24 5.06 -5.34
N GLY A 127 2.24 6.24 -5.95
CA GLY A 127 3.05 7.39 -5.50
C GLY A 127 2.54 7.98 -4.18
N PRO A 128 1.28 8.48 -4.12
CA PRO A 128 0.73 9.13 -2.93
C PRO A 128 0.69 8.25 -1.67
N THR A 129 0.57 6.93 -1.81
CA THR A 129 0.46 5.99 -0.67
C THR A 129 1.80 5.37 -0.26
N ARG A 130 2.85 5.57 -1.05
CA ARG A 130 4.16 4.95 -0.79
C ARG A 130 4.73 5.38 0.57
N GLY A 131 4.95 4.37 1.44
CA GLY A 131 5.47 4.60 2.80
C GLY A 131 4.49 5.25 3.77
N ARG A 132 3.25 5.57 3.32
CA ARG A 132 2.22 6.22 4.11
C ARG A 132 1.02 5.31 4.41
N ALA A 133 0.81 4.26 3.62
CA ALA A 133 -0.24 3.26 3.83
C ALA A 133 0.24 1.86 3.43
N ASP A 134 -0.37 0.83 4.01
CA ASP A 134 -0.12 -0.55 3.64
C ASP A 134 -0.79 -0.89 2.31
N GLY A 135 -0.01 -1.41 1.35
CA GLY A 135 -0.51 -1.68 0.00
C GLY A 135 -1.63 -2.72 -0.08
N LYS A 136 -1.65 -3.70 0.84
CA LYS A 136 -2.72 -4.69 0.93
C LYS A 136 -4.01 -4.06 1.45
N HIS A 137 -3.90 -3.20 2.45
CA HIS A 137 -5.03 -2.43 2.97
C HIS A 137 -5.62 -1.50 1.90
N VAL A 138 -4.77 -0.72 1.22
CA VAL A 138 -5.18 0.15 0.10
C VAL A 138 -5.90 -0.65 -0.99
N SER A 139 -5.32 -1.78 -1.42
CA SER A 139 -5.93 -2.65 -2.44
C SER A 139 -7.29 -3.19 -2.02
N GLY A 140 -7.46 -3.54 -0.74
CA GLY A 140 -8.74 -3.99 -0.18
C GLY A 140 -9.80 -2.89 -0.24
N LEU A 141 -9.45 -1.67 0.16
CA LEU A 141 -10.37 -0.51 0.11
C LEU A 141 -10.76 -0.14 -1.32
N VAL A 142 -9.81 -0.16 -2.26
CA VAL A 142 -10.09 0.09 -3.69
C VAL A 142 -11.04 -0.98 -4.25
N ALA A 143 -10.80 -2.25 -3.93
CA ALA A 143 -11.67 -3.34 -4.38
C ALA A 143 -13.10 -3.20 -3.84
N GLN A 144 -13.27 -2.80 -2.58
CA GLN A 144 -14.57 -2.53 -1.97
C GLN A 144 -15.27 -1.34 -2.65
N ALA A 145 -14.54 -0.25 -2.89
CA ALA A 145 -15.09 0.94 -3.55
C ALA A 145 -15.56 0.65 -4.99
N LEU A 146 -14.77 -0.13 -5.75
CA LEU A 146 -15.13 -0.53 -7.11
C LEU A 146 -16.31 -1.49 -7.14
N ALA A 147 -16.42 -2.41 -6.19
CA ALA A 147 -17.57 -3.30 -6.07
C ALA A 147 -18.87 -2.54 -5.76
N ALA A 148 -18.81 -1.53 -4.90
CA ALA A 148 -19.93 -0.66 -4.60
C ALA A 148 -20.38 0.16 -5.83
N ALA A 149 -19.42 0.67 -6.61
CA ALA A 149 -19.70 1.40 -7.85
C ALA A 149 -20.36 0.53 -8.92
N ASP A 150 -19.93 -0.73 -9.08
CA ASP A 150 -20.49 -1.69 -10.03
C ASP A 150 -21.95 -2.04 -9.69
N LEU A 151 -22.26 -2.22 -8.41
CA LEU A 151 -23.63 -2.48 -7.92
C LEU A 151 -24.56 -1.29 -8.23
N THR A 152 -24.13 -0.05 -8.00
CA THR A 152 -24.94 1.13 -8.26
C THR A 152 -25.16 1.36 -9.76
N ALA A 153 -24.19 1.04 -10.61
CA ALA A 153 -24.31 1.13 -12.06
C ALA A 153 -25.28 0.07 -12.62
N HIS A 154 -25.34 -1.11 -12.02
CA HIS A 154 -26.22 -2.19 -12.43
C HIS A 154 -27.69 -1.94 -12.02
N ASP A 155 -27.91 -1.31 -10.87
CA ASP A 155 -29.27 -0.96 -10.38
C ASP A 155 -29.85 0.28 -11.11
N ALA A 156 -29.00 1.12 -11.69
CA ALA A 156 -29.40 2.29 -12.46
C ALA A 156 -29.76 1.97 -13.93
N ALA A 157 -29.59 0.72 -14.39
CA ALA A 157 -29.98 0.34 -15.73
C ALA A 157 -31.54 0.19 -15.80
N PRO A 158 -32.25 0.95 -16.65
CA PRO A 158 -33.70 0.85 -16.73
C PRO A 158 -34.05 -0.57 -17.23
N HIS A 159 -34.86 -1.27 -16.46
CA HIS A 159 -35.53 -2.47 -16.92
C HIS A 159 -36.41 -2.06 -18.08
N GLY A 160 -35.98 -2.25 -19.32
CA GLY A 160 -36.74 -2.11 -20.53
C GLY A 160 -37.89 -3.10 -20.53
N GLY A 161 -39.05 -2.66 -20.07
CA GLY A 161 -40.29 -3.39 -20.14
C GLY A 161 -40.65 -3.65 -21.59
N GLY A 162 -40.41 -4.87 -22.05
CA GLY A 162 -40.94 -5.38 -23.30
C GLY A 162 -42.44 -5.54 -23.20
N SER A 163 -43.19 -4.52 -23.53
CA SER A 163 -44.61 -4.62 -23.81
C SER A 163 -44.79 -5.30 -25.16
N ALA A 164 -44.99 -6.60 -25.14
CA ALA A 164 -45.49 -7.33 -26.31
C ALA A 164 -46.96 -7.00 -26.52
N GLY A 165 -47.26 -6.10 -27.44
CA GLY A 165 -48.60 -5.85 -27.97
C GLY A 165 -49.09 -7.04 -28.76
N SER A 166 -50.06 -7.77 -28.20
CA SER A 166 -50.85 -8.76 -28.90
C SER A 166 -51.83 -7.99 -29.82
N ALA A 167 -51.62 -8.09 -31.13
CA ALA A 167 -52.60 -7.71 -32.12
C ALA A 167 -53.39 -8.92 -32.55
N GLY A 168 -54.67 -8.98 -32.11
CA GLY A 168 -55.65 -9.95 -32.60
C GLY A 168 -56.10 -9.58 -34.03
N GLY A 169 -56.02 -10.55 -34.94
CA GLY A 169 -56.63 -10.44 -36.26
C GLY A 169 -58.09 -10.90 -36.25
N PRO A 170 -58.95 -10.34 -37.10
CA PRO A 170 -60.35 -10.67 -37.17
C PRO A 170 -60.62 -11.93 -37.99
N PRO A 171 -61.76 -12.62 -37.76
CA PRO A 171 -62.16 -13.79 -38.57
C PRO A 171 -62.81 -13.34 -39.87
N ALA A 172 -62.42 -13.92 -40.97
CA ALA A 172 -63.15 -13.83 -42.23
C ALA A 172 -64.22 -14.90 -42.31
N GLY A 173 -65.35 -14.48 -42.81
CA GLY A 173 -66.53 -15.26 -43.05
C GLY A 173 -66.40 -16.20 -44.31
#